data_42bcab2988c68237f29657eac039e724
#
_entry.id   42bcab2988c68237f29657eac039e724
#
_cell.length_a   1.000
_cell.length_b   1.000
_cell.length_c   1.000
_cell.angle_alpha   90.00
_cell.angle_beta   90.00
_cell.angle_gamma   90.00
#
_symmetry.space_group_name_H-M   'P 1'
#
loop_
_entity.id
_entity.type
_entity.pdbx_description
1 polymer ?
#
loop_
_entity_poly.entity_id
_entity_poly.type
_entity_poly.pdbx_seq_one_letter_code
_entity_poly.pdbx_strand_id
1 'polypeptide(L)'
;MSNLHERFLSLLAARGWTVHRAAPVATPADSSEHAAFLSLYTQLSSADDTRWFLSAADYAGTADSAFGRDTFRDISLEAAISDADRHAVEAFWARHVPIFMSVDGDYEFLAIDRISGRVVHGVEPEFEAVSEVASSLGDLFEQMLADGEAAALLG
;
A
#
# COMPACT_ATOMS: atom_id res chain seq x y z
N MET A 1 -16.74 8.99 4.73
CA MET A 1 -17.20 7.88 5.51
C MET A 1 -16.87 6.59 4.83
N SER A 2 -17.24 5.49 5.44
CA SER A 2 -16.95 4.15 4.95
C SER A 2 -17.44 3.86 3.53
N ASN A 3 -18.36 4.67 2.99
CA ASN A 3 -18.90 4.44 1.66
C ASN A 3 -17.82 4.44 0.55
N LEU A 4 -16.83 5.32 0.64
CA LEU A 4 -15.73 5.36 -0.35
C LEU A 4 -14.91 4.07 -0.31
N HIS A 5 -14.56 3.62 0.88
CA HIS A 5 -13.80 2.37 1.05
C HIS A 5 -14.58 1.16 0.55
N GLU A 6 -15.88 1.11 0.85
CA GLU A 6 -16.74 0.02 0.36
C GLU A 6 -16.83 0.01 -1.16
N ARG A 7 -16.97 1.18 -1.77
CA ARG A 7 -16.98 1.31 -3.22
C ARG A 7 -15.67 0.85 -3.83
N PHE A 8 -14.56 1.15 -3.17
CA PHE A 8 -13.24 0.72 -3.65
C PHE A 8 -13.10 -0.80 -3.56
N LEU A 9 -13.51 -1.42 -2.46
CA LEU A 9 -13.50 -2.89 -2.36
C LEU A 9 -14.37 -3.54 -3.44
N SER A 10 -15.51 -2.94 -3.76
CA SER A 10 -16.38 -3.41 -4.84
C SER A 10 -15.71 -3.30 -6.20
N LEU A 11 -14.92 -2.24 -6.41
CA LEU A 11 -14.14 -2.07 -7.65
C LEU A 11 -13.13 -3.21 -7.79
N LEU A 12 -12.40 -3.53 -6.72
CA LEU A 12 -11.42 -4.62 -6.74
C LEU A 12 -12.08 -5.95 -7.05
N ALA A 13 -13.21 -6.23 -6.42
CA ALA A 13 -13.95 -7.46 -6.68
C ALA A 13 -14.42 -7.53 -8.15
N ALA A 14 -14.86 -6.40 -8.71
CA ALA A 14 -15.28 -6.33 -10.10
C ALA A 14 -14.12 -6.56 -11.08
N ARG A 15 -12.89 -6.24 -10.66
CA ARG A 15 -11.68 -6.50 -11.43
C ARG A 15 -11.15 -7.92 -11.28
N GLY A 16 -11.82 -8.77 -10.51
CA GLY A 16 -11.41 -10.16 -10.31
C GLY A 16 -10.45 -10.36 -9.15
N TRP A 17 -10.24 -9.34 -8.33
CA TRP A 17 -9.39 -9.45 -7.15
C TRP A 17 -10.01 -10.37 -6.10
N THR A 18 -9.14 -11.05 -5.35
CA THR A 18 -9.56 -11.75 -4.14
C THR A 18 -9.79 -10.73 -3.03
N VAL A 19 -11.00 -10.68 -2.51
CA VAL A 19 -11.38 -9.76 -1.44
C VAL A 19 -11.92 -10.58 -0.28
N HIS A 20 -11.12 -10.71 0.78
CA HIS A 20 -11.54 -11.37 2.01
C HIS A 20 -11.87 -10.30 3.04
N ARG A 21 -13.15 -10.22 3.40
CA ARG A 21 -13.65 -9.21 4.35
C ARG A 21 -13.28 -9.60 5.77
N ALA A 22 -12.93 -8.60 6.57
CA ALA A 22 -12.72 -8.80 8.00
C ALA A 22 -14.06 -8.90 8.73
N ALA A 23 -14.06 -9.55 9.90
CA ALA A 23 -15.21 -9.54 10.77
C ALA A 23 -15.48 -8.09 11.23
N PRO A 24 -16.76 -7.68 11.35
CA PRO A 24 -17.07 -6.34 11.80
C PRO A 24 -16.51 -6.07 13.19
N VAL A 25 -15.75 -4.99 13.33
CA VAL A 25 -15.21 -4.51 14.62
C VAL A 25 -15.46 -3.01 14.70
N ALA A 26 -15.61 -2.51 15.92
CA ALA A 26 -15.76 -1.08 16.13
C ALA A 26 -14.42 -0.40 15.81
N THR A 27 -14.43 0.59 14.90
CA THR A 27 -13.27 1.40 14.59
C THR A 27 -13.24 2.57 15.57
N PRO A 28 -12.11 2.84 16.24
CA PRO A 28 -11.98 3.99 17.12
C PRO A 28 -12.32 5.29 16.38
N ALA A 29 -12.96 6.22 17.06
CA ALA A 29 -13.43 7.46 16.43
C ALA A 29 -12.30 8.34 15.88
N ASP A 30 -11.11 8.22 16.45
CA ASP A 30 -9.91 8.97 16.05
C ASP A 30 -8.98 8.18 15.11
N SER A 31 -9.45 7.06 14.56
CA SER A 31 -8.66 6.26 13.63
C SER A 31 -8.36 7.05 12.36
N SER A 32 -7.14 6.87 11.85
CA SER A 32 -6.76 7.40 10.56
C SER A 32 -7.59 6.74 9.45
N GLU A 33 -7.63 7.39 8.29
CA GLU A 33 -8.29 6.83 7.11
C GLU A 33 -7.72 5.45 6.76
N HIS A 34 -6.39 5.29 6.85
CA HIS A 34 -5.73 4.02 6.58
C HIS A 34 -6.15 2.94 7.59
N ALA A 35 -6.23 3.28 8.87
CA ALA A 35 -6.67 2.32 9.89
C ALA A 35 -8.13 1.90 9.65
N ALA A 36 -9.00 2.82 9.26
CA ALA A 36 -10.37 2.53 8.92
C ALA A 36 -10.45 1.57 7.72
N PHE A 37 -9.63 1.79 6.69
CA PHE A 37 -9.57 0.92 5.53
C PHE A 37 -9.08 -0.48 5.91
N LEU A 38 -8.00 -0.58 6.69
CA LEU A 38 -7.44 -1.86 7.15
C LEU A 38 -8.44 -2.70 7.92
N SER A 39 -9.38 -2.06 8.62
CA SER A 39 -10.38 -2.79 9.42
C SER A 39 -11.40 -3.55 8.58
N LEU A 40 -11.47 -3.30 7.27
CA LEU A 40 -12.51 -3.86 6.41
C LEU A 40 -12.14 -5.20 5.79
N TYR A 41 -10.84 -5.56 5.78
CA TYR A 41 -10.40 -6.74 5.05
C TYR A 41 -9.28 -7.48 5.76
N THR A 42 -9.11 -8.73 5.40
CA THR A 42 -7.97 -9.55 5.82
C THR A 42 -7.05 -9.86 4.64
N GLN A 43 -7.55 -9.76 3.41
CA GLN A 43 -6.76 -9.97 2.20
C GLN A 43 -7.37 -9.21 1.03
N LEU A 44 -6.51 -8.49 0.29
CA LEU A 44 -6.84 -7.87 -0.99
C LEU A 44 -5.69 -8.16 -1.95
N SER A 45 -5.91 -9.05 -2.90
CA SER A 45 -4.87 -9.42 -3.87
C SER A 45 -5.47 -9.63 -5.25
N SER A 46 -4.68 -9.37 -6.30
CA SER A 46 -5.10 -9.59 -7.69
C SER A 46 -5.33 -11.09 -7.94
N ALA A 47 -6.04 -11.40 -9.03
CA ALA A 47 -6.38 -12.79 -9.36
C ALA A 47 -5.13 -13.66 -9.56
N ASP A 48 -4.05 -13.09 -10.09
CA ASP A 48 -2.77 -13.78 -10.30
C ASP A 48 -1.82 -13.68 -9.09
N ASP A 49 -2.26 -13.01 -8.03
CA ASP A 49 -1.53 -12.85 -6.76
C ASP A 49 -0.20 -12.09 -6.90
N THR A 50 -0.09 -11.22 -7.90
CA THR A 50 1.10 -10.40 -8.13
C THR A 50 0.97 -8.98 -7.62
N ARG A 51 -0.23 -8.55 -7.22
CA ARG A 51 -0.52 -7.22 -6.67
C ARG A 51 -1.39 -7.39 -5.44
N TRP A 52 -1.12 -6.58 -4.41
CA TRP A 52 -1.92 -6.65 -3.19
C TRP A 52 -1.83 -5.35 -2.38
N PHE A 53 -2.88 -5.11 -1.60
CA PHE A 53 -2.83 -4.11 -0.53
C PHE A 53 -2.43 -4.80 0.76
N LEU A 54 -1.53 -4.18 1.53
CA LEU A 54 -1.07 -4.77 2.78
C LEU A 54 -2.21 -4.86 3.78
N SER A 55 -2.26 -5.95 4.52
CA SER A 55 -3.25 -6.21 5.55
C SER A 55 -2.71 -5.87 6.93
N ALA A 56 -3.59 -5.84 7.93
CA ALA A 56 -3.16 -5.67 9.32
C ALA A 56 -2.14 -6.73 9.73
N ALA A 57 -2.29 -7.97 9.26
CA ALA A 57 -1.35 -9.05 9.55
C ALA A 57 0.03 -8.79 8.94
N ASP A 58 0.08 -8.16 7.76
CA ASP A 58 1.35 -7.79 7.11
C ASP A 58 2.13 -6.81 7.99
N TYR A 59 1.44 -5.80 8.55
CA TYR A 59 2.08 -4.81 9.42
C TYR A 59 2.50 -5.40 10.75
N ALA A 60 1.73 -6.36 11.25
CA ALA A 60 2.04 -7.04 12.52
C ALA A 60 3.15 -8.10 12.38
N GLY A 61 3.51 -8.46 11.13
CA GLY A 61 4.49 -9.52 10.88
C GLY A 61 3.95 -10.93 11.12
N THR A 62 2.62 -11.10 11.12
CA THR A 62 1.97 -12.39 11.38
C THR A 62 1.41 -13.04 10.12
N ALA A 63 1.50 -12.36 8.97
CA ALA A 63 1.04 -12.91 7.70
C ALA A 63 2.02 -13.98 7.21
N ASP A 64 1.46 -15.05 6.63
CA ASP A 64 2.25 -16.11 6.01
C ASP A 64 2.56 -15.71 4.56
N SER A 65 3.43 -14.71 4.41
CA SER A 65 3.78 -14.13 3.12
C SER A 65 5.28 -13.89 3.03
N ALA A 66 5.84 -14.08 1.84
CA ALA A 66 7.25 -13.78 1.56
C ALA A 66 7.53 -12.27 1.56
N PHE A 67 6.50 -11.44 1.34
CA PHE A 67 6.62 -9.99 1.28
C PHE A 67 5.84 -9.38 2.44
N GLY A 68 6.55 -8.72 3.35
CA GLY A 68 5.95 -7.95 4.44
C GLY A 68 6.16 -6.46 4.22
N ARG A 69 5.80 -5.65 5.22
CA ARG A 69 5.91 -4.19 5.13
C ARG A 69 7.35 -3.69 4.91
N ASP A 70 8.34 -4.45 5.36
CA ASP A 70 9.73 -4.04 5.33
C ASP A 70 10.53 -4.65 4.18
N THR A 71 9.88 -5.42 3.30
CA THR A 71 10.58 -6.14 2.24
C THR A 71 11.35 -5.19 1.32
N PHE A 72 10.73 -4.12 0.84
CA PHE A 72 11.40 -3.18 -0.06
C PHE A 72 12.47 -2.36 0.65
N ARG A 73 12.25 -2.03 1.93
CA ARG A 73 13.32 -1.41 2.75
C ARG A 73 14.54 -2.33 2.83
N ASP A 74 14.33 -3.60 3.09
CA ASP A 74 15.42 -4.56 3.25
C ASP A 74 16.16 -4.76 1.93
N ILE A 75 15.47 -4.79 0.79
CA ILE A 75 16.09 -4.85 -0.53
C ILE A 75 16.98 -3.61 -0.76
N SER A 76 16.47 -2.43 -0.44
CA SER A 76 17.24 -1.19 -0.57
C SER A 76 18.46 -1.18 0.34
N LEU A 77 18.33 -1.69 1.57
CA LEU A 77 19.47 -1.77 2.51
C LEU A 77 20.55 -2.71 2.00
N GLU A 78 20.19 -3.83 1.37
CA GLU A 78 21.15 -4.74 0.77
C GLU A 78 21.91 -4.08 -0.38
N ALA A 79 21.28 -3.19 -1.12
CA ALA A 79 21.88 -2.47 -2.23
C ALA A 79 22.70 -1.25 -1.77
N ALA A 80 22.57 -0.81 -0.53
CA ALA A 80 23.26 0.37 0.00
C ALA A 80 24.76 0.13 0.06
N ILE A 81 25.55 1.10 -0.40
CA ILE A 81 27.02 0.97 -0.49
C ILE A 81 27.76 1.81 0.55
N SER A 82 27.04 2.59 1.37
CA SER A 82 27.64 3.45 2.39
C SER A 82 26.68 3.61 3.57
N ASP A 83 27.22 4.12 4.69
CA ASP A 83 26.37 4.44 5.85
C ASP A 83 25.38 5.56 5.54
N ALA A 84 25.78 6.52 4.70
CA ALA A 84 24.90 7.59 4.27
C ALA A 84 23.69 7.03 3.48
N ASP A 85 23.95 6.07 2.59
CA ASP A 85 22.88 5.40 1.84
C ASP A 85 21.94 4.65 2.77
N ARG A 86 22.48 3.91 3.76
CA ARG A 86 21.66 3.19 4.74
C ARG A 86 20.78 4.13 5.55
N HIS A 87 21.34 5.24 6.01
CA HIS A 87 20.58 6.24 6.77
C HIS A 87 19.46 6.84 5.91
N ALA A 88 19.72 7.12 4.63
CA ALA A 88 18.71 7.66 3.73
C ALA A 88 17.56 6.66 3.52
N VAL A 89 17.88 5.38 3.34
CA VAL A 89 16.88 4.32 3.18
C VAL A 89 16.03 4.21 4.45
N GLU A 90 16.67 4.13 5.61
CA GLU A 90 15.97 4.01 6.88
C GLU A 90 15.07 5.22 7.16
N ALA A 91 15.56 6.42 6.88
CA ALA A 91 14.79 7.65 7.06
C ALA A 91 13.56 7.68 6.15
N PHE A 92 13.72 7.27 4.89
CA PHE A 92 12.60 7.20 3.95
C PHE A 92 11.51 6.27 4.47
N TRP A 93 11.86 5.03 4.83
CA TRP A 93 10.86 4.03 5.24
C TRP A 93 10.32 4.27 6.64
N ALA A 94 11.01 5.03 7.47
CA ALA A 94 10.46 5.49 8.75
C ALA A 94 9.34 6.53 8.54
N ARG A 95 9.43 7.32 7.48
CA ARG A 95 8.45 8.34 7.14
C ARG A 95 7.29 7.83 6.30
N HIS A 96 7.51 6.79 5.50
CA HIS A 96 6.54 6.28 4.52
C HIS A 96 6.02 4.90 4.91
N VAL A 97 4.70 4.73 4.86
CA VAL A 97 4.06 3.45 5.17
C VAL A 97 3.65 2.80 3.85
N PRO A 98 4.26 1.67 3.45
CA PRO A 98 3.82 0.99 2.24
C PRO A 98 2.39 0.46 2.43
N ILE A 99 1.54 0.67 1.44
CA ILE A 99 0.13 0.25 1.47
C ILE A 99 -0.22 -0.71 0.35
N PHE A 100 0.54 -0.70 -0.74
CA PHE A 100 0.30 -1.51 -1.92
C PHE A 100 1.62 -1.94 -2.51
N MET A 101 1.69 -3.18 -2.97
CA MET A 101 2.88 -3.73 -3.62
C MET A 101 2.49 -4.48 -4.88
N SER A 102 3.36 -4.40 -5.90
CA SER A 102 3.24 -5.16 -7.14
C SER A 102 4.59 -5.80 -7.46
N VAL A 103 4.54 -7.08 -7.82
CA VAL A 103 5.71 -7.82 -8.31
C VAL A 103 5.49 -8.30 -9.75
N ASP A 104 4.51 -7.74 -10.42
CA ASP A 104 4.21 -8.03 -11.83
C ASP A 104 5.08 -7.12 -12.69
N GLY A 105 6.22 -7.64 -13.16
CA GLY A 105 7.24 -6.85 -13.81
C GLY A 105 8.22 -6.28 -12.78
N ASP A 106 8.56 -5.00 -12.92
CA ASP A 106 9.40 -4.33 -11.93
C ASP A 106 8.65 -4.23 -10.60
N TYR A 107 9.37 -4.42 -9.51
CA TYR A 107 8.78 -4.26 -8.18
C TYR A 107 8.42 -2.80 -7.96
N GLU A 108 7.19 -2.55 -7.55
CA GLU A 108 6.70 -1.20 -7.29
C GLU A 108 5.77 -1.16 -6.10
N PHE A 109 5.54 0.04 -5.57
CA PHE A 109 4.72 0.20 -4.38
C PHE A 109 4.03 1.56 -4.35
N LEU A 110 2.98 1.62 -3.53
CA LEU A 110 2.39 2.88 -3.07
C LEU A 110 2.62 2.97 -1.57
N ALA A 111 2.89 4.17 -1.08
CA ALA A 111 3.11 4.42 0.34
C ALA A 111 2.47 5.74 0.76
N ILE A 112 2.09 5.82 2.05
CA ILE A 112 1.57 7.06 2.63
C ILE A 112 2.70 7.76 3.38
N ASP A 113 2.90 9.04 3.08
CA ASP A 113 3.78 9.92 3.84
C ASP A 113 3.11 10.23 5.18
N ARG A 114 3.73 9.82 6.28
CA ARG A 114 3.16 9.98 7.64
C ARG A 114 2.98 11.44 8.03
N ILE A 115 3.75 12.35 7.44
CA ILE A 115 3.72 13.76 7.79
C ILE A 115 2.63 14.49 7.02
N SER A 116 2.55 14.28 5.70
CA SER A 116 1.61 15.00 4.84
C SER A 116 0.33 14.25 4.53
N GLY A 117 0.31 12.93 4.72
CA GLY A 117 -0.80 12.07 4.33
C GLY A 117 -0.87 11.79 2.83
N ARG A 118 0.07 12.30 2.06
CA ARG A 118 0.09 12.12 0.61
C ARG A 118 0.50 10.70 0.25
N VAL A 119 0.01 10.23 -0.90
CA VAL A 119 0.37 8.91 -1.41
C VAL A 119 1.43 9.08 -2.48
N VAL A 120 2.50 8.31 -2.36
CA VAL A 120 3.63 8.33 -3.31
C VAL A 120 3.79 6.96 -3.96
N HIS A 121 4.38 6.96 -5.17
CA HIS A 121 4.66 5.76 -5.94
C HIS A 121 6.16 5.62 -6.15
N GLY A 122 6.70 4.44 -5.91
CA GLY A 122 8.10 4.10 -6.16
C GLY A 122 8.22 2.80 -6.92
N VAL A 123 9.32 2.64 -7.65
CA VAL A 123 9.59 1.46 -8.48
C VAL A 123 11.09 1.16 -8.45
N GLU A 124 11.44 -0.15 -8.49
CA GLU A 124 12.84 -0.55 -8.52
C GLU A 124 13.54 0.00 -9.78
N PRO A 125 14.87 0.21 -9.73
CA PRO A 125 15.75 -0.11 -8.60
C PRO A 125 15.82 0.99 -7.54
N GLU A 126 15.23 2.14 -7.77
CA GLU A 126 15.36 3.30 -6.89
C GLU A 126 14.05 3.53 -6.12
N PHE A 127 13.75 2.63 -5.17
CA PHE A 127 12.51 2.69 -4.41
C PHE A 127 12.29 4.04 -3.72
N GLU A 128 13.36 4.70 -3.27
CA GLU A 128 13.24 5.96 -2.52
C GLU A 128 13.09 7.19 -3.43
N ALA A 129 13.21 7.02 -4.75
CA ALA A 129 12.97 8.08 -5.72
C ALA A 129 11.49 8.06 -6.14
N VAL A 130 10.64 8.64 -5.30
CA VAL A 130 9.18 8.53 -5.46
C VAL A 130 8.57 9.76 -6.10
N SER A 131 7.35 9.58 -6.64
CA SER A 131 6.51 10.67 -7.12
C SER A 131 5.16 10.64 -6.39
N GLU A 132 4.61 11.82 -6.14
CA GLU A 132 3.28 11.93 -5.53
C GLU A 132 2.22 11.55 -6.56
N VAL A 133 1.26 10.69 -6.16
CA VAL A 133 0.17 10.27 -7.04
C VAL A 133 -1.20 10.69 -6.52
N ALA A 134 -1.32 10.99 -5.23
CA ALA A 134 -2.58 11.42 -4.64
C ALA A 134 -2.32 12.27 -3.40
N SER A 135 -3.25 13.14 -3.07
CA SER A 135 -3.14 14.02 -1.89
C SER A 135 -3.52 13.30 -0.60
N SER A 136 -4.20 12.16 -0.69
CA SER A 136 -4.61 11.35 0.46
C SER A 136 -4.99 9.95 -0.03
N LEU A 137 -5.21 9.03 0.92
CA LEU A 137 -5.70 7.70 0.59
C LEU A 137 -7.07 7.77 -0.08
N GLY A 138 -7.96 8.62 0.44
CA GLY A 138 -9.28 8.82 -0.17
C GLY A 138 -9.19 9.36 -1.59
N ASP A 139 -8.29 10.31 -1.83
CA ASP A 139 -8.07 10.84 -3.17
C ASP A 139 -7.57 9.74 -4.12
N LEU A 140 -6.66 8.89 -3.65
CA LEU A 140 -6.19 7.74 -4.44
C LEU A 140 -7.37 6.84 -4.86
N PHE A 141 -8.24 6.50 -3.92
CA PHE A 141 -9.39 5.63 -4.21
C PHE A 141 -10.37 6.29 -5.18
N GLU A 142 -10.60 7.59 -5.04
CA GLU A 142 -11.46 8.33 -5.96
C GLU A 142 -10.89 8.34 -7.38
N GLN A 143 -9.57 8.52 -7.53
CA GLN A 143 -8.91 8.44 -8.82
C GLN A 143 -9.05 7.06 -9.45
N MET A 144 -8.86 6.01 -8.66
CA MET A 144 -9.00 4.63 -9.13
C MET A 144 -10.44 4.30 -9.53
N LEU A 145 -11.42 4.79 -8.77
CA LEU A 145 -12.83 4.62 -9.08
C LEU A 145 -13.23 5.37 -10.36
N ALA A 146 -12.58 6.50 -10.63
CA ALA A 146 -12.80 7.28 -11.85
C ALA A 146 -12.02 6.74 -13.05
N ASP A 147 -11.29 5.63 -12.88
CA ASP A 147 -10.46 5.02 -13.92
C ASP A 147 -9.35 5.94 -14.41
N GLY A 148 -8.76 6.72 -13.50
CA GLY A 148 -7.60 7.56 -13.77
C GLY A 148 -6.31 6.76 -13.91
N GLU A 149 -5.17 7.45 -14.10
CA GLU A 149 -3.86 6.79 -14.28
C GLU A 149 -3.53 5.81 -13.17
N ALA A 150 -3.87 6.15 -11.91
CA ALA A 150 -3.57 5.29 -10.77
C ALA A 150 -4.27 3.93 -10.86
N ALA A 151 -5.41 3.84 -11.56
CA ALA A 151 -6.15 2.58 -11.71
C ALA A 151 -5.34 1.53 -12.48
N ALA A 152 -4.39 1.95 -13.32
CA ALA A 152 -3.53 1.03 -14.07
C ALA A 152 -2.68 0.15 -13.15
N LEU A 153 -2.38 0.61 -11.92
CA LEU A 153 -1.63 -0.17 -10.95
C LEU A 153 -2.38 -1.43 -10.50
N LEU A 154 -3.69 -1.43 -10.63
CA LEU A 154 -4.51 -2.56 -10.21
C LEU A 154 -4.52 -3.72 -11.22
N GLY A 155 -3.98 -3.49 -12.39
CA GLY A 155 -3.91 -4.50 -13.45
C GLY A 155 -4.92 -4.34 -14.55
#